data_8c15f25c676235e76ba152b92506dfa9
#
_entry.id   8c15f25c676235e76ba152b92506dfa9
#
_cell.length_a   1.000
_cell.length_b   1.000
_cell.length_c   1.000
_cell.angle_alpha   90.00
_cell.angle_beta   90.00
_cell.angle_gamma   90.00
#
_symmetry.space_group_name_H-M   'P 1'
#
loop_
_entity.id
_entity.type
_entity.pdbx_description
1 polymer ?
#
loop_
_entity_poly.entity_id
_entity_poly.type
_entity_poly.pdbx_seq_one_letter_code
_entity_poly.pdbx_strand_id
1 'polypeptide(L)'
;MLEEARRQKDSPFDKNSKFVEVDATCVRFDERAIADPLMGSVHDPIYQGAGALGSAGVPQPKPGAVSRAHCGILFLDEIGELHPVQMNKLLKVLEDRKVFFDSAYYSKDNANIPQHIHDIFQNGMPADFRLIGATTRQPEELPSALRSRCVELFFKPLSFESMLTIARGAAKRLGYDMDDAAAELCAQCCMSGRDAVNMIQLAGGAVYTQNRRRITFSDIEWVSEISNCPKRPDIRMPEHMLPGTAIGIGVVGGGNGMIMEIECAAERARGALGRLDIGGAVEREEIEMRGKRLERRSTAMASAQNVLSAFKNRFGLDCGAYDIHYNVPGGFPMDGPSAGIAFAVALMSAISGKAPVAGIAMTGEITVNGQVRPVGGVREKLVAAIEAGAHTVIVPEANYERQFEEAKARVVAAADITEVMRIAFDIPAEEEIDGVLPFLCTTA
;
A
#
# COMPACT_ATOMS: atom_id res chain seq x y z
N MET A 1 -9.01 -23.08 -4.78
CA MET A 1 -7.59 -23.28 -4.46
C MET A 1 -7.30 -24.71 -4.00
N LEU A 2 -7.78 -25.19 -2.84
CA LEU A 2 -7.50 -26.57 -2.37
C LEU A 2 -8.04 -27.65 -3.32
N GLU A 3 -9.26 -27.48 -3.87
CA GLU A 3 -9.82 -28.43 -4.85
C GLU A 3 -9.00 -28.50 -6.14
N GLU A 4 -8.46 -27.38 -6.60
CA GLU A 4 -7.60 -27.35 -7.78
C GLU A 4 -6.24 -27.98 -7.48
N ALA A 5 -5.68 -27.70 -6.29
CA ALA A 5 -4.45 -28.33 -5.85
C ALA A 5 -4.56 -29.86 -5.75
N ARG A 6 -5.69 -30.38 -5.30
CA ARG A 6 -5.98 -31.84 -5.23
C ARG A 6 -5.99 -32.53 -6.60
N ARG A 7 -6.30 -31.77 -7.68
CA ARG A 7 -6.33 -32.31 -9.06
C ARG A 7 -4.95 -32.52 -9.64
N GLN A 8 -3.93 -31.88 -9.05
CA GLN A 8 -2.55 -32.03 -9.51
C GLN A 8 -2.03 -33.44 -9.18
N LYS A 9 -1.29 -34.05 -10.14
CA LYS A 9 -0.81 -35.43 -10.05
C LYS A 9 0.07 -35.69 -8.82
N ASP A 10 0.87 -34.70 -8.42
CA ASP A 10 1.82 -34.79 -7.29
C ASP A 10 1.37 -33.92 -6.10
N SER A 11 0.07 -33.75 -5.92
CA SER A 11 -0.49 -32.94 -4.84
C SER A 11 -0.19 -33.54 -3.47
N PRO A 12 0.27 -32.73 -2.49
CA PRO A 12 0.41 -33.18 -1.11
C PRO A 12 -0.94 -33.24 -0.38
N PHE A 13 -2.04 -32.83 -1.03
CA PHE A 13 -3.36 -32.79 -0.44
C PHE A 13 -4.24 -33.96 -0.89
N ASP A 14 -4.83 -34.65 0.07
CA ASP A 14 -5.78 -35.73 -0.16
C ASP A 14 -7.25 -35.26 -0.05
N LYS A 15 -8.20 -36.22 -0.12
CA LYS A 15 -9.62 -35.91 0.00
C LYS A 15 -10.01 -35.41 1.41
N ASN A 16 -9.22 -35.73 2.43
CA ASN A 16 -9.49 -35.39 3.83
C ASN A 16 -8.81 -34.07 4.22
N SER A 17 -7.90 -33.58 3.41
CA SER A 17 -7.20 -32.27 3.64
C SER A 17 -8.24 -31.16 3.80
N LYS A 18 -8.09 -30.34 4.84
CA LYS A 18 -9.04 -29.26 5.16
C LYS A 18 -8.45 -27.91 4.77
N PHE A 19 -9.34 -27.02 4.34
CA PHE A 19 -9.04 -25.59 4.25
C PHE A 19 -9.65 -24.91 5.48
N VAL A 20 -8.80 -24.44 6.37
CA VAL A 20 -9.20 -23.77 7.61
C VAL A 20 -8.91 -22.30 7.46
N GLU A 21 -9.93 -21.47 7.49
CA GLU A 21 -9.86 -20.02 7.39
C GLU A 21 -10.05 -19.40 8.76
N VAL A 22 -9.19 -18.43 9.08
CA VAL A 22 -9.22 -17.66 10.33
C VAL A 22 -8.89 -16.21 10.01
N ASP A 23 -9.73 -15.32 10.49
CA ASP A 23 -9.47 -13.87 10.50
C ASP A 23 -8.67 -13.51 11.76
N ALA A 24 -7.44 -13.04 11.56
CA ALA A 24 -6.53 -12.73 12.66
C ALA A 24 -7.02 -11.54 13.52
N THR A 25 -7.84 -10.65 12.95
CA THR A 25 -8.44 -9.53 13.71
C THR A 25 -9.44 -10.00 14.76
N CYS A 26 -10.05 -11.17 14.52
CA CYS A 26 -11.02 -11.80 15.42
C CYS A 26 -10.37 -12.70 16.47
N VAL A 27 -9.08 -13.02 16.33
CA VAL A 27 -8.37 -13.91 17.25
C VAL A 27 -7.90 -13.10 18.46
N ARG A 28 -8.70 -13.12 19.54
CA ARG A 28 -8.33 -12.47 20.78
C ARG A 28 -7.16 -13.20 21.45
N PHE A 29 -6.15 -12.45 21.84
CA PHE A 29 -5.10 -12.96 22.71
C PHE A 29 -5.62 -12.98 24.14
N ASP A 30 -5.62 -14.18 24.76
CA ASP A 30 -5.92 -14.37 26.17
C ASP A 30 -4.62 -14.73 26.91
N GLU A 31 -4.16 -13.84 27.80
CA GLU A 31 -2.95 -14.07 28.60
C GLU A 31 -3.05 -15.32 29.47
N ARG A 32 -4.26 -15.70 29.86
CA ARG A 32 -4.51 -16.90 30.69
C ARG A 32 -4.55 -18.18 29.87
N ALA A 33 -4.45 -18.11 28.55
CA ALA A 33 -4.51 -19.22 27.61
C ALA A 33 -5.75 -20.15 27.76
N ILE A 34 -6.84 -19.63 28.35
CA ILE A 34 -8.06 -20.38 28.61
C ILE A 34 -8.78 -20.74 27.32
N ALA A 35 -8.70 -19.83 26.34
CA ALA A 35 -9.27 -20.05 25.00
C ALA A 35 -8.36 -19.44 23.93
N ASP A 36 -7.56 -20.25 23.27
CA ASP A 36 -6.78 -19.84 22.10
C ASP A 36 -7.39 -20.50 20.84
N PRO A 37 -8.18 -19.76 20.05
CA PRO A 37 -8.81 -20.33 18.85
C PRO A 37 -7.81 -20.79 17.79
N LEU A 38 -6.62 -20.19 17.78
CA LEU A 38 -5.56 -20.49 16.81
C LEU A 38 -4.79 -21.73 17.22
N MET A 39 -4.23 -21.75 18.43
CA MET A 39 -3.39 -22.86 18.90
C MET A 39 -4.18 -23.99 19.53
N GLY A 40 -5.31 -23.69 20.12
CA GLY A 40 -6.08 -24.59 20.95
C GLY A 40 -5.90 -24.29 22.43
N SER A 41 -6.67 -24.96 23.25
CA SER A 41 -6.71 -24.75 24.71
C SER A 41 -6.83 -26.04 25.44
N VAL A 42 -6.55 -26.03 26.76
CA VAL A 42 -6.85 -27.12 27.66
C VAL A 42 -8.01 -26.72 28.54
N HIS A 43 -9.06 -27.52 28.57
CA HIS A 43 -10.15 -27.38 29.50
C HIS A 43 -9.79 -28.14 30.78
N ASP A 44 -9.30 -27.42 31.76
CA ASP A 44 -8.99 -27.99 33.07
C ASP A 44 -10.24 -28.32 33.87
N PRO A 45 -10.18 -29.34 34.77
CA PRO A 45 -11.33 -29.79 35.55
C PRO A 45 -12.02 -28.70 36.38
N ILE A 46 -11.30 -27.68 36.85
CA ILE A 46 -11.86 -26.56 37.59
C ILE A 46 -12.93 -25.80 36.78
N TYR A 47 -12.73 -25.65 35.46
CA TYR A 47 -13.67 -24.96 34.57
C TYR A 47 -14.86 -25.82 34.17
N GLN A 48 -14.82 -27.13 34.46
CA GLN A 48 -15.89 -28.07 34.15
C GLN A 48 -16.92 -28.22 35.29
N GLY A 49 -16.82 -27.35 36.33
CA GLY A 49 -17.75 -27.38 37.45
C GLY A 49 -17.56 -28.58 38.42
N ALA A 50 -16.39 -29.21 38.39
CA ALA A 50 -16.10 -30.41 39.18
C ALA A 50 -15.88 -30.15 40.68
N GLY A 51 -16.19 -28.97 41.21
CA GLY A 51 -16.24 -28.65 42.62
C GLY A 51 -15.16 -29.31 43.51
N ALA A 52 -15.58 -29.96 44.61
CA ALA A 52 -14.71 -30.69 45.52
C ALA A 52 -14.07 -31.98 44.91
N LEU A 53 -14.52 -32.43 43.75
CA LEU A 53 -13.99 -33.58 42.96
C LEU A 53 -12.90 -33.13 41.99
N GLY A 54 -12.38 -31.92 42.10
CA GLY A 54 -11.40 -31.34 41.16
C GLY A 54 -10.12 -32.15 40.93
N SER A 55 -9.76 -33.08 41.83
CA SER A 55 -8.64 -34.02 41.64
C SER A 55 -8.95 -35.22 40.76
N ALA A 56 -10.25 -35.52 40.50
CA ALA A 56 -10.70 -36.64 39.68
C ALA A 56 -10.97 -36.24 38.21
N GLY A 57 -10.91 -34.97 37.87
CA GLY A 57 -11.14 -34.48 36.52
C GLY A 57 -9.93 -34.69 35.61
N VAL A 58 -10.19 -35.00 34.34
CA VAL A 58 -9.17 -35.19 33.30
C VAL A 58 -9.04 -33.91 32.49
N PRO A 59 -7.85 -33.30 32.37
CA PRO A 59 -7.65 -32.14 31.50
C PRO A 59 -7.90 -32.52 30.02
N GLN A 60 -8.75 -31.75 29.33
CA GLN A 60 -9.14 -32.06 27.97
C GLN A 60 -8.54 -31.06 26.98
N PRO A 61 -7.53 -31.47 26.17
CA PRO A 61 -7.01 -30.62 25.13
C PRO A 61 -8.01 -30.49 23.98
N LYS A 62 -8.28 -29.24 23.58
CA LYS A 62 -9.13 -28.90 22.42
C LYS A 62 -8.26 -28.40 21.27
N PRO A 63 -8.45 -28.98 20.05
CA PRO A 63 -7.68 -28.56 18.88
C PRO A 63 -8.03 -27.15 18.46
N GLY A 64 -7.01 -26.30 18.23
CA GLY A 64 -7.14 -25.01 17.58
C GLY A 64 -7.18 -25.13 16.05
N ALA A 65 -7.16 -23.97 15.39
CA ALA A 65 -7.17 -23.90 13.92
C ALA A 65 -5.95 -24.60 13.30
N VAL A 66 -4.77 -24.47 13.90
CA VAL A 66 -3.53 -25.10 13.43
C VAL A 66 -3.62 -26.64 13.39
N SER A 67 -4.19 -27.24 14.43
CA SER A 67 -4.38 -28.70 14.48
C SER A 67 -5.53 -29.17 13.57
N ARG A 68 -6.58 -28.37 13.41
CA ARG A 68 -7.67 -28.66 12.46
C ARG A 68 -7.21 -28.61 11.00
N ALA A 69 -6.19 -27.80 10.71
CA ALA A 69 -5.59 -27.65 9.39
C ALA A 69 -4.56 -28.75 9.07
N HIS A 70 -4.32 -29.69 9.98
CA HIS A 70 -3.36 -30.79 9.77
C HIS A 70 -3.58 -31.50 8.44
N CYS A 71 -2.49 -31.74 7.68
CA CYS A 71 -2.50 -32.25 6.30
C CYS A 71 -3.28 -31.41 5.30
N GLY A 72 -3.53 -30.14 5.61
CA GLY A 72 -4.32 -29.21 4.79
C GLY A 72 -3.70 -27.83 4.68
N ILE A 73 -4.57 -26.83 4.56
CA ILE A 73 -4.22 -25.42 4.43
C ILE A 73 -4.80 -24.64 5.61
N LEU A 74 -3.96 -23.84 6.26
CA LEU A 74 -4.37 -22.77 7.17
C LEU A 74 -4.28 -21.44 6.43
N PHE A 75 -5.42 -20.80 6.20
CA PHE A 75 -5.49 -19.46 5.67
C PHE A 75 -5.72 -18.46 6.81
N LEU A 76 -4.81 -17.52 6.97
CA LEU A 76 -4.92 -16.44 7.93
C LEU A 76 -5.13 -15.12 7.19
N ASP A 77 -6.33 -14.57 7.29
CA ASP A 77 -6.61 -13.23 6.80
C ASP A 77 -6.10 -12.21 7.82
N GLU A 78 -5.55 -11.12 7.34
CA GLU A 78 -4.87 -10.08 8.11
C GLU A 78 -3.83 -10.64 9.12
N ILE A 79 -2.97 -11.54 8.65
CA ILE A 79 -1.95 -12.20 9.50
C ILE A 79 -1.07 -11.20 10.27
N GLY A 80 -0.88 -10.00 9.74
CA GLY A 80 -0.14 -8.91 10.39
C GLY A 80 -0.78 -8.41 11.69
N GLU A 81 -2.09 -8.69 11.92
CA GLU A 81 -2.82 -8.28 13.11
C GLU A 81 -2.69 -9.28 14.27
N LEU A 82 -2.04 -10.43 14.07
CA LEU A 82 -1.79 -11.37 15.14
C LEU A 82 -0.93 -10.74 16.24
N HIS A 83 -1.33 -10.97 17.48
CA HIS A 83 -0.51 -10.56 18.64
C HIS A 83 0.88 -11.23 18.56
N PRO A 84 1.99 -10.53 18.91
CA PRO A 84 3.35 -11.05 18.79
C PRO A 84 3.58 -12.43 19.45
N VAL A 85 2.91 -12.69 20.58
CA VAL A 85 2.99 -13.99 21.27
C VAL A 85 2.36 -15.10 20.43
N GLN A 86 1.21 -14.84 19.79
CA GLN A 86 0.53 -15.81 18.92
C GLN A 86 1.34 -16.04 17.64
N MET A 87 1.93 -14.99 17.08
CA MET A 87 2.83 -15.09 15.94
C MET A 87 4.03 -15.98 16.25
N ASN A 88 4.68 -15.79 17.41
CA ASN A 88 5.82 -16.64 17.83
C ASN A 88 5.41 -18.10 18.04
N LYS A 89 4.23 -18.34 18.62
CA LYS A 89 3.68 -19.71 18.75
C LYS A 89 3.43 -20.33 17.38
N LEU A 90 2.86 -19.57 16.44
CA LEU A 90 2.62 -20.03 15.06
C LEU A 90 3.92 -20.41 14.36
N LEU A 91 4.95 -19.57 14.47
CA LEU A 91 6.28 -19.85 13.91
C LEU A 91 6.87 -21.14 14.48
N LYS A 92 6.72 -21.37 15.79
CA LYS A 92 7.17 -22.61 16.43
C LYS A 92 6.40 -23.83 15.91
N VAL A 93 5.09 -23.72 15.74
CA VAL A 93 4.26 -24.82 15.17
C VAL A 93 4.67 -25.13 13.73
N LEU A 94 5.01 -24.13 12.91
CA LEU A 94 5.51 -24.35 11.55
C LEU A 94 6.84 -25.12 11.52
N GLU A 95 7.69 -24.96 12.54
CA GLU A 95 8.95 -25.70 12.67
C GLU A 95 8.72 -27.12 13.20
N ASP A 96 8.00 -27.24 14.34
CA ASP A 96 7.82 -28.49 15.06
C ASP A 96 6.74 -29.40 14.43
N ARG A 97 5.86 -28.81 13.60
CA ARG A 97 4.65 -29.46 13.00
C ARG A 97 3.73 -30.09 14.04
N LYS A 98 3.77 -29.55 15.25
CA LYS A 98 3.00 -30.02 16.41
C LYS A 98 2.66 -28.84 17.32
N VAL A 99 1.55 -28.99 18.06
CA VAL A 99 1.17 -28.11 19.16
C VAL A 99 1.34 -28.84 20.47
N PHE A 100 2.05 -28.25 21.41
CA PHE A 100 2.19 -28.77 22.77
C PHE A 100 1.24 -28.03 23.71
N PHE A 101 0.66 -28.77 24.62
CA PHE A 101 -0.26 -28.27 25.64
C PHE A 101 0.37 -28.43 27.02
N ASP A 102 0.13 -27.44 27.87
CA ASP A 102 0.52 -27.47 29.29
C ASP A 102 -0.74 -27.37 30.15
N SER A 103 -0.80 -28.17 31.22
CA SER A 103 -1.85 -28.09 32.23
C SER A 103 -1.28 -28.46 33.59
N ALA A 104 -1.61 -27.66 34.60
CA ALA A 104 -1.24 -27.94 36.00
C ALA A 104 -1.90 -29.22 36.54
N TYR A 105 -2.94 -29.70 35.88
CA TYR A 105 -3.70 -30.90 36.26
C TYR A 105 -3.25 -32.16 35.53
N TYR A 106 -2.28 -32.07 34.63
CA TYR A 106 -1.71 -33.20 33.94
C TYR A 106 -0.52 -33.80 34.73
N SER A 107 -0.58 -35.12 34.99
CA SER A 107 0.54 -35.88 35.51
C SER A 107 0.73 -37.14 34.67
N LYS A 108 2.00 -37.44 34.36
CA LYS A 108 2.37 -38.65 33.58
C LYS A 108 2.00 -39.96 34.30
N ASP A 109 1.95 -39.92 35.63
CA ASP A 109 1.73 -41.09 36.49
C ASP A 109 0.24 -41.29 36.85
N ASN A 110 -0.64 -40.43 36.37
CA ASN A 110 -2.07 -40.52 36.70
C ASN A 110 -2.78 -41.53 35.78
N ALA A 111 -2.98 -42.73 36.35
CA ALA A 111 -3.65 -43.85 35.64
C ALA A 111 -5.12 -43.54 35.24
N ASN A 112 -5.74 -42.50 35.78
CA ASN A 112 -7.13 -42.13 35.44
C ASN A 112 -7.22 -41.32 34.12
N ILE A 113 -6.05 -40.87 33.60
CA ILE A 113 -6.01 -40.11 32.34
C ILE A 113 -5.97 -41.11 31.18
N PRO A 114 -6.89 -41.04 30.21
CA PRO A 114 -6.89 -41.93 29.02
C PRO A 114 -5.57 -41.82 28.23
N GLN A 115 -5.10 -42.93 27.66
CA GLN A 115 -3.84 -42.98 26.92
C GLN A 115 -3.73 -41.96 25.79
N HIS A 116 -4.81 -41.74 25.03
CA HIS A 116 -4.81 -40.76 23.95
C HIS A 116 -4.56 -39.31 24.44
N ILE A 117 -4.92 -38.98 25.68
CA ILE A 117 -4.68 -37.68 26.28
C ILE A 117 -3.21 -37.64 26.74
N HIS A 118 -2.67 -38.71 27.31
CA HIS A 118 -1.25 -38.79 27.59
C HIS A 118 -0.39 -38.58 26.35
N ASP A 119 -0.79 -39.20 25.23
CA ASP A 119 -0.07 -39.06 23.95
C ASP A 119 -0.06 -37.60 23.46
N ILE A 120 -1.17 -36.88 23.61
CA ILE A 120 -1.26 -35.45 23.22
C ILE A 120 -0.35 -34.57 24.09
N PHE A 121 -0.34 -34.77 25.42
CA PHE A 121 0.51 -33.99 26.30
C PHE A 121 1.99 -34.31 26.14
N GLN A 122 2.34 -35.56 25.88
CA GLN A 122 3.75 -36.01 25.76
C GLN A 122 4.32 -35.76 24.37
N ASN A 123 3.55 -36.04 23.32
CA ASN A 123 4.02 -36.03 21.94
C ASN A 123 3.56 -34.83 21.15
N GLY A 124 2.66 -34.00 21.71
CA GLY A 124 2.01 -32.90 21.03
C GLY A 124 0.90 -33.35 20.08
N MET A 125 0.01 -32.43 19.74
CA MET A 125 -1.05 -32.64 18.74
C MET A 125 -0.51 -32.32 17.34
N PRO A 126 -0.69 -33.19 16.33
CA PRO A 126 -0.18 -32.95 14.98
C PRO A 126 -0.76 -31.67 14.36
N ALA A 127 0.12 -30.88 13.71
CA ALA A 127 -0.21 -29.62 13.07
C ALA A 127 0.71 -29.36 11.85
N ASP A 128 0.84 -30.34 10.96
CA ASP A 128 1.56 -30.18 9.69
C ASP A 128 0.59 -29.64 8.63
N PHE A 129 0.72 -28.38 8.26
CA PHE A 129 -0.15 -27.68 7.31
C PHE A 129 0.67 -26.74 6.40
N ARG A 130 0.06 -26.29 5.33
CA ARG A 130 0.58 -25.18 4.52
C ARG A 130 -0.08 -23.90 4.97
N LEU A 131 0.75 -22.90 5.32
CA LEU A 131 0.29 -21.56 5.71
C LEU A 131 0.11 -20.69 4.49
N ILE A 132 -1.03 -20.01 4.40
CA ILE A 132 -1.28 -18.91 3.50
C ILE A 132 -1.72 -17.73 4.37
N GLY A 133 -0.96 -16.64 4.36
CA GLY A 133 -1.28 -15.41 5.06
C GLY A 133 -1.61 -14.30 4.08
N ALA A 134 -2.70 -13.58 4.31
CA ALA A 134 -3.02 -12.33 3.63
C ALA A 134 -2.84 -11.17 4.60
N THR A 135 -2.38 -10.03 4.11
CA THR A 135 -2.24 -8.81 4.93
C THR A 135 -2.24 -7.57 4.06
N THR A 136 -2.70 -6.47 4.62
CA THR A 136 -2.60 -5.13 4.05
C THR A 136 -1.36 -4.37 4.53
N ARG A 137 -0.63 -4.91 5.51
CA ARG A 137 0.59 -4.30 6.06
C ARG A 137 1.75 -4.38 5.08
N GLN A 138 2.63 -3.39 5.17
CA GLN A 138 3.87 -3.39 4.40
C GLN A 138 4.81 -4.52 4.88
N PRO A 139 5.65 -5.09 3.98
CA PRO A 139 6.57 -6.16 4.35
C PRO A 139 7.46 -5.84 5.55
N GLU A 140 7.89 -4.57 5.68
CA GLU A 140 8.77 -4.10 6.75
C GLU A 140 8.10 -4.14 8.13
N GLU A 141 6.77 -4.09 8.18
CA GLU A 141 5.98 -4.16 9.41
C GLU A 141 5.78 -5.60 9.90
N LEU A 142 6.04 -6.58 9.03
CA LEU A 142 5.93 -7.98 9.38
C LEU A 142 7.24 -8.52 9.99
N PRO A 143 7.16 -9.44 10.99
CA PRO A 143 8.33 -10.04 11.57
C PRO A 143 9.22 -10.72 10.53
N SER A 144 10.52 -10.43 10.55
CA SER A 144 11.50 -11.02 9.62
C SER A 144 11.52 -12.56 9.68
N ALA A 145 11.22 -13.13 10.86
CA ALA A 145 11.13 -14.57 11.06
C ALA A 145 9.97 -15.21 10.26
N LEU A 146 8.84 -14.50 10.08
CA LEU A 146 7.74 -14.97 9.22
C LEU A 146 8.15 -14.85 7.76
N ARG A 147 8.64 -13.70 7.34
CA ARG A 147 9.02 -13.41 5.95
C ARG A 147 10.06 -14.41 5.42
N SER A 148 11.06 -14.76 6.24
CA SER A 148 12.10 -15.74 5.85
C SER A 148 11.59 -17.16 5.61
N ARG A 149 10.36 -17.49 6.05
CA ARG A 149 9.73 -18.80 5.89
C ARG A 149 8.62 -18.84 4.85
N CYS A 150 8.26 -17.68 4.28
CA CYS A 150 7.18 -17.54 3.33
C CYS A 150 7.70 -17.03 1.98
N VAL A 151 6.98 -17.37 0.92
CA VAL A 151 7.11 -16.73 -0.39
C VAL A 151 6.16 -15.54 -0.40
N GLU A 152 6.68 -14.37 -0.70
CA GLU A 152 5.89 -13.13 -0.77
C GLU A 152 5.28 -12.99 -2.17
N LEU A 153 3.97 -12.75 -2.21
CA LEU A 153 3.21 -12.51 -3.42
C LEU A 153 2.51 -11.15 -3.30
N PHE A 154 2.82 -10.24 -4.21
CA PHE A 154 2.23 -8.91 -4.22
C PHE A 154 1.08 -8.84 -5.22
N PHE A 155 -0.10 -8.46 -4.72
CA PHE A 155 -1.26 -8.17 -5.56
C PHE A 155 -1.22 -6.70 -5.97
N LYS A 156 -1.27 -6.47 -7.28
CA LYS A 156 -1.36 -5.12 -7.81
C LYS A 156 -2.76 -4.54 -7.59
N PRO A 157 -2.88 -3.21 -7.44
CA PRO A 157 -4.16 -2.54 -7.51
C PRO A 157 -4.92 -2.92 -8.78
N LEU A 158 -6.25 -2.93 -8.70
CA LEU A 158 -7.08 -3.22 -9.85
C LEU A 158 -7.00 -2.09 -10.87
N SER A 159 -6.75 -2.42 -12.13
CA SER A 159 -6.81 -1.47 -13.24
C SER A 159 -8.26 -1.01 -13.48
N PHE A 160 -8.41 0.12 -14.16
CA PHE A 160 -9.72 0.63 -14.58
C PHE A 160 -10.54 -0.42 -15.34
N GLU A 161 -9.91 -1.13 -16.29
CA GLU A 161 -10.54 -2.21 -17.04
C GLU A 161 -10.99 -3.38 -16.18
N SER A 162 -10.17 -3.74 -15.18
CA SER A 162 -10.54 -4.77 -14.20
C SER A 162 -11.73 -4.33 -13.36
N MET A 163 -11.77 -3.06 -12.97
CA MET A 163 -12.87 -2.49 -12.20
C MET A 163 -14.16 -2.45 -13.02
N LEU A 164 -14.11 -2.07 -14.30
CA LEU A 164 -15.24 -2.17 -15.22
C LEU A 164 -15.79 -3.60 -15.31
N THR A 165 -14.89 -4.57 -15.44
CA THR A 165 -15.26 -6.00 -15.52
C THR A 165 -15.95 -6.45 -14.24
N ILE A 166 -15.47 -6.01 -13.07
CA ILE A 166 -16.07 -6.32 -11.76
C ILE A 166 -17.45 -5.68 -11.63
N ALA A 167 -17.60 -4.40 -11.99
CA ALA A 167 -18.88 -3.69 -11.92
C ALA A 167 -19.96 -4.36 -12.80
N ARG A 168 -19.63 -4.62 -14.07
CA ARG A 168 -20.54 -5.34 -14.99
C ARG A 168 -20.86 -6.75 -14.49
N GLY A 169 -19.86 -7.48 -13.99
CA GLY A 169 -20.04 -8.82 -13.44
C GLY A 169 -20.90 -8.82 -12.18
N ALA A 170 -20.81 -7.81 -11.34
CA ALA A 170 -21.65 -7.64 -10.15
C ALA A 170 -23.11 -7.35 -10.54
N ALA A 171 -23.36 -6.42 -11.45
CA ALA A 171 -24.69 -6.12 -11.96
C ALA A 171 -25.36 -7.37 -12.54
N LYS A 172 -24.65 -8.12 -13.42
CA LYS A 172 -25.17 -9.35 -14.03
C LYS A 172 -25.51 -10.41 -13.00
N ARG A 173 -24.66 -10.62 -11.97
CA ARG A 173 -24.93 -11.60 -10.89
C ARG A 173 -26.16 -11.25 -10.06
N LEU A 174 -26.46 -9.94 -9.93
CA LEU A 174 -27.65 -9.45 -9.22
C LEU A 174 -28.90 -9.39 -10.12
N GLY A 175 -28.78 -9.75 -11.41
CA GLY A 175 -29.89 -9.77 -12.37
C GLY A 175 -30.26 -8.41 -12.91
N TYR A 176 -29.33 -7.46 -12.92
CA TYR A 176 -29.48 -6.13 -13.51
C TYR A 176 -28.69 -5.97 -14.80
N ASP A 177 -29.29 -5.29 -15.77
CA ASP A 177 -28.55 -4.68 -16.87
C ASP A 177 -27.88 -3.39 -16.41
N MET A 178 -26.80 -2.98 -17.05
CA MET A 178 -26.04 -1.79 -16.69
C MET A 178 -25.59 -1.04 -17.92
N ASP A 179 -25.75 0.27 -17.91
CA ASP A 179 -25.24 1.15 -18.97
C ASP A 179 -23.71 1.25 -18.91
N ASP A 180 -23.05 1.39 -20.06
CA ASP A 180 -21.60 1.52 -20.13
C ASP A 180 -21.12 2.76 -19.36
N ALA A 181 -21.78 3.89 -19.48
CA ALA A 181 -21.48 5.10 -18.72
C ALA A 181 -21.63 4.91 -17.20
N ALA A 182 -22.60 4.09 -16.76
CA ALA A 182 -22.77 3.73 -15.35
C ALA A 182 -21.59 2.87 -14.85
N ALA A 183 -21.14 1.91 -15.66
CA ALA A 183 -20.00 1.07 -15.33
C ALA A 183 -18.70 1.88 -15.24
N GLU A 184 -18.50 2.81 -16.16
CA GLU A 184 -17.35 3.72 -16.17
C GLU A 184 -17.34 4.63 -14.93
N LEU A 185 -18.48 5.23 -14.57
CA LEU A 185 -18.59 6.06 -13.37
C LEU A 185 -18.32 5.23 -12.11
N CYS A 186 -18.88 4.02 -12.00
CA CYS A 186 -18.61 3.12 -10.89
C CYS A 186 -17.10 2.82 -10.78
N ALA A 187 -16.43 2.51 -11.90
CA ALA A 187 -15.00 2.24 -11.92
C ALA A 187 -14.15 3.47 -11.53
N GLN A 188 -14.63 4.69 -11.84
CA GLN A 188 -13.98 5.94 -11.46
C GLN A 188 -14.15 6.29 -9.96
N CYS A 189 -15.27 5.91 -9.35
CA CYS A 189 -15.56 6.21 -7.94
C CYS A 189 -14.95 5.19 -6.98
N CYS A 190 -14.73 3.94 -7.40
CA CYS A 190 -14.34 2.85 -6.51
C CYS A 190 -12.82 2.65 -6.42
N MET A 191 -12.32 2.37 -5.20
CA MET A 191 -10.91 2.08 -4.93
C MET A 191 -10.62 0.58 -4.96
N SER A 192 -11.61 -0.25 -4.66
CA SER A 192 -11.48 -1.71 -4.57
C SER A 192 -12.64 -2.41 -5.28
N GLY A 193 -12.44 -3.69 -5.61
CA GLY A 193 -13.54 -4.51 -6.14
C GLY A 193 -14.71 -4.65 -5.17
N ARG A 194 -14.46 -4.58 -3.86
CA ARG A 194 -15.50 -4.60 -2.82
C ARG A 194 -16.37 -3.34 -2.90
N ASP A 195 -15.74 -2.17 -3.07
CA ASP A 195 -16.47 -0.90 -3.22
C ASP A 195 -17.36 -0.92 -4.45
N ALA A 196 -16.84 -1.43 -5.58
CA ALA A 196 -17.61 -1.55 -6.81
C ALA A 196 -18.83 -2.47 -6.62
N VAL A 197 -18.67 -3.63 -5.97
CA VAL A 197 -19.79 -4.55 -5.68
C VAL A 197 -20.81 -3.87 -4.76
N ASN A 198 -20.37 -3.20 -3.69
CA ASN A 198 -21.25 -2.49 -2.77
C ASN A 198 -22.03 -1.37 -3.47
N MET A 199 -21.37 -0.57 -4.31
CA MET A 199 -22.01 0.49 -5.10
C MET A 199 -23.10 -0.07 -6.02
N ILE A 200 -22.81 -1.18 -6.72
CA ILE A 200 -23.79 -1.86 -7.58
C ILE A 200 -24.94 -2.45 -6.76
N GLN A 201 -24.71 -2.98 -5.57
CA GLN A 201 -25.76 -3.47 -4.69
C GLN A 201 -26.70 -2.35 -4.23
N LEU A 202 -26.16 -1.20 -3.85
CA LEU A 202 -26.94 -0.03 -3.46
C LEU A 202 -27.76 0.52 -4.65
N ALA A 203 -27.14 0.68 -5.81
CA ALA A 203 -27.83 1.11 -7.03
C ALA A 203 -28.91 0.12 -7.44
N GLY A 204 -28.64 -1.19 -7.38
CA GLY A 204 -29.62 -2.24 -7.65
C GLY A 204 -30.81 -2.19 -6.70
N GLY A 205 -30.58 -1.91 -5.42
CA GLY A 205 -31.65 -1.72 -4.43
C GLY A 205 -32.56 -0.53 -4.79
N ALA A 206 -31.96 0.61 -5.17
CA ALA A 206 -32.71 1.79 -5.60
C ALA A 206 -33.54 1.53 -6.88
N VAL A 207 -32.93 0.88 -7.87
CA VAL A 207 -33.59 0.49 -9.13
C VAL A 207 -34.75 -0.49 -8.90
N TYR A 208 -34.57 -1.42 -7.96
CA TYR A 208 -35.62 -2.40 -7.59
C TYR A 208 -36.85 -1.71 -7.02
N THR A 209 -36.69 -0.73 -6.14
CA THR A 209 -37.82 0.02 -5.56
C THR A 209 -38.63 0.79 -6.61
N GLN A 210 -37.99 1.11 -7.74
CA GLN A 210 -38.61 1.78 -8.88
C GLN A 210 -39.18 0.81 -9.95
N ASN A 211 -39.20 -0.51 -9.66
CA ASN A 211 -39.60 -1.56 -10.58
C ASN A 211 -38.81 -1.57 -11.92
N ARG A 212 -37.54 -1.11 -11.88
CA ARG A 212 -36.61 -1.15 -13.02
C ARG A 212 -35.61 -2.29 -12.86
N ARG A 213 -35.02 -2.72 -13.97
CA ARG A 213 -33.94 -3.74 -13.97
C ARG A 213 -32.65 -3.27 -14.63
N ARG A 214 -32.57 -1.98 -14.91
CA ARG A 214 -31.40 -1.38 -15.56
C ARG A 214 -30.83 -0.29 -14.69
N ILE A 215 -29.54 -0.41 -14.38
CA ILE A 215 -28.76 0.58 -13.63
C ILE A 215 -28.22 1.60 -14.64
N THR A 216 -28.56 2.87 -14.44
CA THR A 216 -28.17 3.98 -15.29
C THR A 216 -27.06 4.81 -14.64
N PHE A 217 -26.47 5.72 -15.43
CA PHE A 217 -25.49 6.68 -14.94
C PHE A 217 -25.98 7.44 -13.70
N SER A 218 -27.22 7.96 -13.76
CA SER A 218 -27.80 8.72 -12.64
C SER A 218 -28.02 7.90 -11.37
N ASP A 219 -28.21 6.58 -11.48
CA ASP A 219 -28.33 5.72 -10.30
C ASP A 219 -26.96 5.60 -9.60
N ILE A 220 -25.87 5.45 -10.35
CA ILE A 220 -24.51 5.40 -9.81
C ILE A 220 -24.07 6.77 -9.27
N GLU A 221 -24.39 7.84 -9.98
CA GLU A 221 -24.13 9.23 -9.55
C GLU A 221 -24.78 9.50 -8.19
N TRP A 222 -26.07 9.19 -8.05
CA TRP A 222 -26.79 9.31 -6.78
C TRP A 222 -26.15 8.47 -5.66
N VAL A 223 -25.76 7.20 -5.94
CA VAL A 223 -25.10 6.36 -4.95
C VAL A 223 -23.74 6.94 -4.57
N SER A 224 -22.97 7.46 -5.52
CA SER A 224 -21.67 8.07 -5.25
C SER A 224 -21.76 9.27 -4.32
N GLU A 225 -22.78 10.10 -4.50
CA GLU A 225 -23.05 11.27 -3.64
C GLU A 225 -23.42 10.86 -2.21
N ILE A 226 -24.40 9.96 -2.04
CA ILE A 226 -24.84 9.54 -0.70
C ILE A 226 -23.81 8.72 0.06
N SER A 227 -22.93 7.99 -0.67
CA SER A 227 -21.86 7.20 -0.09
C SER A 227 -20.56 8.00 0.13
N ASN A 228 -20.57 9.28 -0.22
CA ASN A 228 -19.39 10.15 -0.18
C ASN A 228 -18.19 9.53 -0.91
N CYS A 229 -18.45 8.90 -2.05
CA CYS A 229 -17.45 8.31 -2.95
C CYS A 229 -17.28 9.21 -4.18
N PRO A 230 -16.57 10.33 -4.08
CA PRO A 230 -16.42 11.25 -5.19
C PRO A 230 -15.70 10.58 -6.36
N LYS A 231 -16.09 10.99 -7.57
CA LYS A 231 -15.37 10.61 -8.77
C LYS A 231 -13.89 11.00 -8.62
N ARG A 232 -13.01 10.04 -8.84
CA ARG A 232 -11.57 10.36 -8.89
C ARG A 232 -11.33 11.37 -9.98
N PRO A 233 -10.52 12.39 -9.72
CA PRO A 233 -10.10 13.26 -10.80
C PRO A 233 -9.45 12.38 -11.89
N ASP A 234 -9.93 12.52 -13.12
CA ASP A 234 -9.29 11.90 -14.29
C ASP A 234 -8.01 12.70 -14.57
N ILE A 235 -7.00 12.44 -13.75
CA ILE A 235 -5.74 13.17 -13.87
C ILE A 235 -5.00 12.55 -15.04
N ARG A 236 -5.16 13.17 -16.20
CA ARG A 236 -4.40 12.87 -17.41
C ARG A 236 -3.22 13.79 -17.53
N MET A 237 -2.21 13.32 -18.22
CA MET A 237 -1.10 14.18 -18.59
C MET A 237 -1.63 15.38 -19.39
N PRO A 238 -1.24 16.60 -19.02
CA PRO A 238 -1.63 17.78 -19.79
C PRO A 238 -1.03 17.74 -21.20
N GLU A 239 -1.81 18.16 -22.19
CA GLU A 239 -1.32 18.24 -23.58
C GLU A 239 -0.19 19.26 -23.72
N HIS A 240 -0.24 20.31 -22.93
CA HIS A 240 0.75 21.39 -22.89
C HIS A 240 1.15 21.68 -21.45
N MET A 241 2.45 21.84 -21.24
CA MET A 241 2.98 22.26 -19.94
C MET A 241 3.08 23.79 -19.90
N LEU A 242 2.85 24.34 -18.71
CA LEU A 242 3.03 25.76 -18.45
C LEU A 242 4.37 26.01 -17.74
N PRO A 243 4.99 27.21 -17.89
CA PRO A 243 6.10 27.59 -17.05
C PRO A 243 5.73 27.50 -15.57
N GLY A 244 6.64 26.98 -14.76
CA GLY A 244 6.40 26.77 -13.34
C GLY A 244 5.67 25.47 -12.98
N THR A 245 5.40 24.58 -13.95
CA THR A 245 4.71 23.29 -13.66
C THR A 245 5.61 22.09 -13.85
N ALA A 246 5.32 21.01 -13.14
CA ALA A 246 5.93 19.68 -13.33
C ALA A 246 4.96 18.59 -12.90
N ILE A 247 5.11 17.37 -13.45
CA ILE A 247 4.28 16.24 -13.09
C ILE A 247 5.07 15.28 -12.20
N GLY A 248 4.71 15.24 -10.93
CA GLY A 248 5.20 14.28 -9.96
C GLY A 248 4.38 13.00 -9.95
N ILE A 249 4.94 11.92 -9.42
CA ILE A 249 4.24 10.65 -9.21
C ILE A 249 4.32 10.27 -7.74
N GLY A 250 3.16 10.08 -7.12
CA GLY A 250 3.01 9.66 -5.74
C GLY A 250 2.35 8.29 -5.61
N VAL A 251 2.26 7.81 -4.37
CA VAL A 251 1.46 6.65 -3.98
C VAL A 251 0.47 7.12 -2.93
N VAL A 252 -0.80 6.78 -3.11
CA VAL A 252 -1.89 7.06 -2.18
C VAL A 252 -2.30 5.77 -1.49
N GLY A 253 -2.93 5.87 -0.33
CA GLY A 253 -3.32 4.74 0.53
C GLY A 253 -3.74 3.48 -0.23
N GLY A 254 -3.23 2.31 0.22
CA GLY A 254 -3.44 1.04 -0.45
C GLY A 254 -2.49 0.73 -1.61
N GLY A 255 -1.41 1.52 -1.81
CA GLY A 255 -0.38 1.23 -2.82
C GLY A 255 -0.74 1.69 -4.24
N ASN A 256 -1.79 2.52 -4.39
CA ASN A 256 -2.18 3.05 -5.70
C ASN A 256 -1.26 4.20 -6.12
N GLY A 257 -0.58 4.06 -7.25
CA GLY A 257 0.14 5.16 -7.87
C GLY A 257 -0.83 6.22 -8.42
N MET A 258 -0.42 7.48 -8.39
CA MET A 258 -1.12 8.57 -9.08
C MET A 258 -0.14 9.63 -9.54
N ILE A 259 -0.45 10.30 -10.63
CA ILE A 259 0.26 11.51 -11.02
C ILE A 259 -0.32 12.72 -10.30
N MET A 260 0.50 13.72 -10.07
CA MET A 260 0.10 14.98 -9.47
C MET A 260 0.81 16.13 -10.18
N GLU A 261 0.07 17.17 -10.49
CA GLU A 261 0.66 18.41 -10.97
C GLU A 261 1.25 19.19 -9.80
N ILE A 262 2.45 19.69 -10.00
CA ILE A 262 3.14 20.56 -9.06
C ILE A 262 3.34 21.90 -9.74
N GLU A 263 2.78 22.92 -9.15
CA GLU A 263 2.93 24.31 -9.59
C GLU A 263 3.95 25.02 -8.71
N CYS A 264 4.74 25.90 -9.30
CA CYS A 264 5.70 26.75 -8.62
C CYS A 264 5.63 28.16 -9.17
N ALA A 265 5.48 29.12 -8.28
CA ALA A 265 5.71 30.54 -8.56
C ALA A 265 7.00 30.96 -7.89
N ALA A 266 7.88 31.68 -8.62
CA ALA A 266 9.14 32.20 -8.11
C ALA A 266 9.31 33.65 -8.56
N GLU A 267 9.21 34.59 -7.62
CA GLU A 267 9.36 36.01 -7.87
C GLU A 267 10.56 36.52 -7.08
N ARG A 268 11.31 37.51 -7.63
CA ARG A 268 12.40 38.14 -6.88
C ARG A 268 11.87 38.81 -5.62
N ALA A 269 12.41 38.43 -4.47
CA ALA A 269 12.01 38.99 -3.19
C ALA A 269 12.25 40.50 -3.14
N ARG A 270 11.29 41.23 -2.61
CA ARG A 270 11.43 42.70 -2.39
C ARG A 270 12.33 43.04 -1.20
N GLY A 271 12.73 42.04 -0.40
CA GLY A 271 13.57 42.15 0.79
C GLY A 271 14.93 41.45 0.65
N ALA A 272 15.70 41.42 1.73
CA ALA A 272 17.01 40.76 1.74
C ALA A 272 16.95 39.22 1.68
N LEU A 273 15.83 38.61 2.04
CA LEU A 273 15.62 37.15 2.06
C LEU A 273 14.21 36.84 1.52
N GLY A 274 14.13 35.89 0.59
CA GLY A 274 12.91 35.36 0.08
C GLY A 274 12.26 34.36 1.04
N ARG A 275 11.00 34.01 0.76
CA ARG A 275 10.21 33.08 1.54
C ARG A 275 9.95 31.82 0.71
N LEU A 276 9.93 30.67 1.41
CA LEU A 276 9.48 29.40 0.83
C LEU A 276 8.18 29.02 1.49
N ASP A 277 7.13 28.83 0.69
CA ASP A 277 5.83 28.36 1.13
C ASP A 277 5.33 27.20 0.26
N ILE A 278 4.57 26.28 0.85
CA ILE A 278 3.96 25.17 0.14
C ILE A 278 2.49 25.13 0.48
N GLY A 279 1.65 25.39 -0.53
CA GLY A 279 0.20 25.24 -0.48
C GLY A 279 -0.22 23.81 -0.82
N GLY A 280 -1.43 23.44 -0.38
CA GLY A 280 -2.00 22.09 -0.53
C GLY A 280 -2.11 21.36 0.79
N ALA A 281 -2.56 20.11 0.77
CA ALA A 281 -2.73 19.29 1.98
C ALA A 281 -1.38 18.80 2.50
N VAL A 282 -0.72 19.64 3.29
CA VAL A 282 0.49 19.29 4.02
C VAL A 282 0.07 18.85 5.42
N GLU A 283 0.14 17.55 5.72
CA GLU A 283 -0.16 17.05 7.05
C GLU A 283 0.89 17.54 8.05
N ARG A 284 0.42 18.26 9.07
CA ARG A 284 1.18 18.52 10.29
C ARG A 284 0.78 17.46 11.30
N GLU A 285 1.56 16.42 11.46
CA GLU A 285 1.38 15.47 12.55
C GLU A 285 1.96 16.02 13.86
N GLU A 286 1.11 16.30 14.83
CA GLU A 286 1.51 16.47 16.22
C GLU A 286 1.60 15.09 16.88
N ILE A 287 2.80 14.57 17.09
CA ILE A 287 3.00 13.32 17.82
C ILE A 287 3.22 13.64 19.29
N GLU A 288 2.24 13.32 20.12
CA GLU A 288 2.38 13.35 21.58
C GLU A 288 3.06 12.06 22.07
N MET A 289 4.37 12.12 22.33
CA MET A 289 5.10 11.02 22.96
C MET A 289 5.62 11.47 24.34
N ARG A 290 5.03 10.94 25.42
CA ARG A 290 5.46 11.11 26.82
C ARG A 290 5.68 12.58 27.24
N GLY A 291 4.71 13.45 26.97
CA GLY A 291 4.76 14.85 27.46
C GLY A 291 5.74 15.77 26.72
N LYS A 292 6.27 15.36 25.57
CA LYS A 292 6.99 16.20 24.61
C LYS A 292 6.19 16.29 23.33
N ARG A 293 5.80 17.51 22.94
CA ARG A 293 5.31 17.80 21.59
C ARG A 293 6.49 17.74 20.64
N LEU A 294 6.49 16.73 19.76
CA LEU A 294 7.38 16.66 18.61
C LEU A 294 6.56 17.11 17.39
N GLU A 295 6.88 18.28 16.90
CA GLU A 295 6.39 18.79 15.62
C GLU A 295 7.16 18.08 14.50
N ARG A 296 6.54 17.13 13.80
CA ARG A 296 7.14 16.55 12.60
C ARG A 296 6.98 17.54 11.47
N ARG A 297 8.10 18.09 11.01
CA ARG A 297 8.11 18.94 9.82
C ARG A 297 7.65 18.10 8.62
N SER A 298 6.78 18.68 7.80
CA SER A 298 6.35 18.08 6.55
C SER A 298 7.55 17.64 5.72
N THR A 299 7.53 16.38 5.27
CA THR A 299 8.59 15.84 4.40
C THR A 299 8.65 16.56 3.06
N ALA A 300 7.52 17.07 2.56
CA ALA A 300 7.44 17.91 1.38
C ALA A 300 8.22 19.22 1.56
N MET A 301 8.08 19.90 2.72
CA MET A 301 8.83 21.11 3.03
C MET A 301 10.33 20.82 3.10
N ALA A 302 10.73 19.72 3.72
CA ALA A 302 12.13 19.30 3.77
C ALA A 302 12.69 19.03 2.36
N SER A 303 11.90 18.38 1.51
CA SER A 303 12.25 18.10 0.11
C SER A 303 12.45 19.39 -0.69
N ALA A 304 11.53 20.36 -0.56
CA ALA A 304 11.69 21.66 -1.20
C ALA A 304 12.93 22.42 -0.71
N GLN A 305 13.23 22.39 0.60
CA GLN A 305 14.46 22.98 1.14
C GLN A 305 15.74 22.33 0.59
N ASN A 306 15.72 20.99 0.40
CA ASN A 306 16.83 20.27 -0.23
C ASN A 306 17.02 20.73 -1.69
N VAL A 307 15.93 20.99 -2.43
CA VAL A 307 15.98 21.53 -3.78
C VAL A 307 16.71 22.86 -3.81
N LEU A 308 16.35 23.81 -2.92
CA LEU A 308 17.03 25.11 -2.87
C LEU A 308 18.54 24.97 -2.63
N SER A 309 18.92 24.07 -1.72
CA SER A 309 20.33 23.78 -1.43
C SER A 309 21.03 23.15 -2.63
N ALA A 310 20.36 22.21 -3.31
CA ALA A 310 20.89 21.55 -4.50
C ALA A 310 21.12 22.54 -5.66
N PHE A 311 20.20 23.49 -5.86
CA PHE A 311 20.32 24.53 -6.88
C PHE A 311 21.53 25.44 -6.61
N LYS A 312 21.73 25.85 -5.35
CA LYS A 312 22.89 26.63 -4.97
C LYS A 312 24.19 25.87 -5.19
N ASN A 313 24.23 24.60 -4.81
CA ASN A 313 25.44 23.78 -4.90
C ASN A 313 25.80 23.34 -6.33
N ARG A 314 24.81 23.07 -7.17
CA ARG A 314 25.04 22.51 -8.52
C ARG A 314 25.01 23.55 -9.61
N PHE A 315 24.17 24.56 -9.50
CA PHE A 315 23.97 25.58 -10.53
C PHE A 315 24.43 27.00 -10.08
N GLY A 316 24.92 27.13 -8.84
CA GLY A 316 25.32 28.47 -8.31
C GLY A 316 24.12 29.40 -8.09
N LEU A 317 22.88 28.94 -8.25
CA LEU A 317 21.67 29.73 -8.17
C LEU A 317 21.25 29.93 -6.70
N ASP A 318 21.33 31.18 -6.21
CA ASP A 318 20.84 31.52 -4.87
C ASP A 318 19.32 31.72 -4.87
N CYS A 319 18.61 30.63 -4.66
CA CYS A 319 17.15 30.66 -4.56
C CYS A 319 16.63 31.43 -3.33
N GLY A 320 17.49 31.76 -2.35
CA GLY A 320 17.14 32.60 -1.21
C GLY A 320 16.78 34.04 -1.59
N ALA A 321 17.09 34.47 -2.83
CA ALA A 321 16.71 35.77 -3.37
C ALA A 321 15.27 35.79 -3.96
N TYR A 322 14.54 34.69 -3.91
CA TYR A 322 13.21 34.57 -4.48
C TYR A 322 12.16 34.24 -3.41
N ASP A 323 10.99 34.84 -3.54
CA ASP A 323 9.78 34.38 -2.89
C ASP A 323 9.23 33.18 -3.71
N ILE A 324 9.27 31.98 -3.13
CA ILE A 324 8.91 30.73 -3.80
C ILE A 324 7.66 30.19 -3.16
N HIS A 325 6.65 29.93 -3.97
CA HIS A 325 5.42 29.29 -3.56
C HIS A 325 5.17 28.06 -4.41
N TYR A 326 5.12 26.90 -3.77
CA TYR A 326 4.67 25.66 -4.39
C TYR A 326 3.21 25.41 -4.07
N ASN A 327 2.47 24.89 -5.04
CA ASN A 327 1.10 24.43 -4.89
C ASN A 327 0.93 23.05 -5.52
N VAL A 328 0.18 22.19 -4.84
CA VAL A 328 -0.24 20.88 -5.38
C VAL A 328 -1.75 20.88 -5.48
N PRO A 329 -2.32 21.19 -6.67
CA PRO A 329 -3.76 21.22 -6.87
C PRO A 329 -4.41 19.86 -6.56
N GLY A 330 -5.67 19.88 -6.11
CA GLY A 330 -6.45 18.67 -5.86
C GLY A 330 -6.50 18.21 -4.41
N GLY A 331 -5.78 18.87 -3.49
CA GLY A 331 -5.92 18.63 -2.04
C GLY A 331 -5.48 17.22 -1.57
N PHE A 332 -4.67 16.54 -2.37
CA PHE A 332 -4.14 15.23 -1.99
C PHE A 332 -3.06 15.39 -0.92
N PRO A 333 -3.13 14.61 0.18
CA PRO A 333 -2.08 14.60 1.17
C PRO A 333 -0.80 14.10 0.52
N MET A 334 0.20 15.00 0.42
CA MET A 334 1.51 14.66 -0.09
C MET A 334 2.44 14.45 1.12
N ASP A 335 2.67 13.19 1.47
CA ASP A 335 3.69 12.83 2.44
C ASP A 335 4.77 11.99 1.75
N GLY A 336 6.00 12.44 1.90
CA GLY A 336 7.17 11.73 1.39
C GLY A 336 8.11 12.60 0.56
N PRO A 337 9.40 12.26 0.53
CA PRO A 337 10.45 12.99 -0.18
C PRO A 337 10.44 12.74 -1.70
N SER A 338 9.55 11.85 -2.18
CA SER A 338 9.59 11.31 -3.56
C SER A 338 9.23 12.30 -4.67
N ALA A 339 8.69 13.48 -4.31
CA ALA A 339 8.40 14.56 -5.26
C ALA A 339 9.59 15.53 -5.47
N GLY A 340 10.75 15.27 -4.87
CA GLY A 340 11.90 16.18 -4.89
C GLY A 340 12.34 16.60 -6.28
N ILE A 341 12.44 15.66 -7.23
CA ILE A 341 12.84 15.99 -8.60
C ILE A 341 11.77 16.83 -9.32
N ALA A 342 10.48 16.60 -9.01
CA ALA A 342 9.40 17.38 -9.60
C ALA A 342 9.36 18.81 -9.04
N PHE A 343 9.61 19.00 -7.73
CA PHE A 343 9.81 20.34 -7.16
C PHE A 343 10.99 21.07 -7.84
N ALA A 344 12.07 20.37 -8.11
CA ALA A 344 13.22 20.94 -8.79
C ALA A 344 12.89 21.40 -10.20
N VAL A 345 12.20 20.57 -10.99
CA VAL A 345 11.80 20.91 -12.36
C VAL A 345 10.81 22.10 -12.36
N ALA A 346 9.81 22.08 -11.48
CA ALA A 346 8.85 23.18 -11.35
C ALA A 346 9.55 24.52 -10.99
N LEU A 347 10.50 24.49 -10.04
CA LEU A 347 11.26 25.69 -9.68
C LEU A 347 12.13 26.21 -10.83
N MET A 348 12.86 25.30 -11.49
CA MET A 348 13.67 25.71 -12.65
C MET A 348 12.79 26.30 -13.76
N SER A 349 11.64 25.68 -14.01
CA SER A 349 10.67 26.18 -14.98
C SER A 349 10.13 27.56 -14.60
N ALA A 350 9.81 27.80 -13.31
CA ALA A 350 9.32 29.08 -12.82
C ALA A 350 10.39 30.19 -12.97
N ILE A 351 11.64 29.90 -12.59
CA ILE A 351 12.73 30.89 -12.64
C ILE A 351 13.13 31.18 -14.09
N SER A 352 13.22 30.15 -14.94
CA SER A 352 13.64 30.31 -16.33
C SER A 352 12.53 30.83 -17.27
N GLY A 353 11.26 30.73 -16.85
CA GLY A 353 10.11 31.02 -17.70
C GLY A 353 9.90 30.00 -18.83
N LYS A 354 10.65 28.89 -18.85
CA LYS A 354 10.51 27.83 -19.85
C LYS A 354 9.62 26.71 -19.32
N ALA A 355 8.65 26.27 -20.10
CA ALA A 355 7.85 25.08 -19.78
C ALA A 355 8.69 23.80 -19.95
N PRO A 356 8.57 22.81 -19.08
CA PRO A 356 9.15 21.49 -19.33
C PRO A 356 8.44 20.79 -20.47
N VAL A 357 9.07 19.75 -21.02
CA VAL A 357 8.51 18.95 -22.11
C VAL A 357 7.23 18.25 -21.64
N ALA A 358 6.16 18.33 -22.44
CA ALA A 358 4.91 17.65 -22.15
C ALA A 358 5.06 16.12 -22.20
N GLY A 359 4.23 15.41 -21.44
CA GLY A 359 4.24 13.95 -21.40
C GLY A 359 5.34 13.33 -20.52
N ILE A 360 6.05 14.13 -19.71
CA ILE A 360 7.07 13.65 -18.76
C ILE A 360 6.47 13.64 -17.36
N ALA A 361 6.49 12.48 -16.71
CA ALA A 361 6.21 12.33 -15.29
C ALA A 361 7.46 11.86 -14.53
N MET A 362 7.57 12.18 -13.23
CA MET A 362 8.81 11.93 -12.53
C MET A 362 8.62 11.60 -11.05
N THR A 363 9.53 10.78 -10.50
CA THR A 363 9.62 10.50 -9.08
C THR A 363 11.07 10.33 -8.64
N GLY A 364 11.43 10.87 -7.50
CA GLY A 364 12.77 10.75 -6.93
C GLY A 364 12.96 11.74 -5.77
N GLU A 365 13.70 11.31 -4.76
CA GLU A 365 14.14 12.18 -3.68
C GLU A 365 15.41 12.93 -4.10
N ILE A 366 15.52 14.20 -3.71
CA ILE A 366 16.70 15.01 -3.95
C ILE A 366 17.47 15.26 -2.65
N THR A 367 18.79 15.08 -2.71
CA THR A 367 19.69 15.45 -1.62
C THR A 367 20.15 16.92 -1.77
N VAL A 368 20.68 17.50 -0.70
CA VAL A 368 21.26 18.85 -0.70
C VAL A 368 22.42 19.04 -1.69
N ASN A 369 23.04 17.93 -2.12
CA ASN A 369 24.12 17.92 -3.13
C ASN A 369 23.60 17.66 -4.56
N GLY A 370 22.29 17.59 -4.75
CA GLY A 370 21.66 17.38 -6.06
C GLY A 370 21.68 15.93 -6.56
N GLN A 371 22.00 14.94 -5.71
CA GLN A 371 21.88 13.53 -6.11
C GLN A 371 20.44 13.07 -6.00
N VAL A 372 20.01 12.22 -6.92
CA VAL A 372 18.69 11.57 -6.93
C VAL A 372 18.76 10.26 -6.15
N ARG A 373 17.92 10.13 -5.12
CA ARG A 373 17.87 8.98 -4.24
C ARG A 373 16.68 8.07 -4.57
N PRO A 374 16.82 6.76 -4.31
CA PRO A 374 15.73 5.80 -4.55
C PRO A 374 14.51 6.09 -3.68
N VAL A 375 13.34 5.73 -4.23
CA VAL A 375 12.03 5.90 -3.60
C VAL A 375 11.24 4.60 -3.62
N GLY A 376 10.24 4.49 -2.73
CA GLY A 376 9.34 3.32 -2.72
C GLY A 376 8.26 3.37 -3.80
N GLY A 377 7.67 2.19 -4.11
CA GLY A 377 6.50 2.07 -4.96
C GLY A 377 6.71 2.48 -6.42
N VAL A 378 7.91 2.30 -6.98
CA VAL A 378 8.24 2.78 -8.34
C VAL A 378 7.44 2.05 -9.41
N ARG A 379 7.12 0.78 -9.20
CA ARG A 379 6.31 0.01 -10.16
C ARG A 379 4.87 0.52 -10.24
N GLU A 380 4.26 0.78 -9.10
CA GLU A 380 2.91 1.34 -8.98
C GLU A 380 2.86 2.76 -9.57
N LYS A 381 3.88 3.56 -9.30
CA LYS A 381 4.05 4.89 -9.86
C LYS A 381 4.18 4.87 -11.38
N LEU A 382 4.98 3.94 -11.91
CA LEU A 382 5.16 3.77 -13.35
C LEU A 382 3.84 3.38 -14.05
N VAL A 383 3.08 2.44 -13.47
CA VAL A 383 1.78 2.05 -14.00
C VAL A 383 0.83 3.24 -14.06
N ALA A 384 0.74 4.02 -12.97
CA ALA A 384 -0.13 5.20 -12.91
C ALA A 384 0.27 6.27 -13.93
N ALA A 385 1.57 6.52 -14.12
CA ALA A 385 2.05 7.48 -15.12
C ALA A 385 1.69 7.03 -16.54
N ILE A 386 1.84 5.74 -16.85
CA ILE A 386 1.47 5.17 -18.17
C ILE A 386 -0.04 5.26 -18.39
N GLU A 387 -0.85 4.92 -17.41
CA GLU A 387 -2.31 5.00 -17.49
C GLU A 387 -2.79 6.44 -17.65
N ALA A 388 -2.09 7.40 -17.04
CA ALA A 388 -2.36 8.83 -17.23
C ALA A 388 -1.89 9.38 -18.61
N GLY A 389 -1.18 8.60 -19.40
CA GLY A 389 -0.70 8.98 -20.73
C GLY A 389 0.71 9.57 -20.77
N ALA A 390 1.56 9.32 -19.77
CA ALA A 390 2.95 9.73 -19.80
C ALA A 390 3.72 8.97 -20.92
N HIS A 391 4.49 9.72 -21.70
CA HIS A 391 5.37 9.15 -22.73
C HIS A 391 6.76 8.83 -22.18
N THR A 392 7.20 9.61 -21.19
CA THR A 392 8.50 9.45 -20.53
C THR A 392 8.30 9.49 -19.01
N VAL A 393 8.99 8.59 -18.32
CA VAL A 393 8.98 8.55 -16.84
C VAL A 393 10.40 8.60 -16.32
N ILE A 394 10.71 9.62 -15.52
CA ILE A 394 12.03 9.76 -14.88
C ILE A 394 11.99 9.07 -13.53
N VAL A 395 12.93 8.15 -13.31
CA VAL A 395 13.08 7.40 -12.06
C VAL A 395 14.52 7.49 -11.56
N PRO A 396 14.77 7.33 -10.24
CA PRO A 396 16.14 7.24 -9.73
C PRO A 396 16.90 6.07 -10.37
N GLU A 397 18.19 6.25 -10.66
CA GLU A 397 19.04 5.20 -11.24
C GLU A 397 19.03 3.93 -10.38
N ALA A 398 19.06 4.06 -9.05
CA ALA A 398 19.02 2.94 -8.11
C ALA A 398 17.68 2.17 -8.10
N ASN A 399 16.62 2.74 -8.66
CA ASN A 399 15.32 2.08 -8.83
C ASN A 399 15.08 1.51 -10.23
N TYR A 400 16.02 1.76 -11.16
CA TYR A 400 15.85 1.29 -12.53
C TYR A 400 15.99 -0.23 -12.61
N GLU A 401 15.03 -0.87 -13.27
CA GLU A 401 14.98 -2.31 -13.48
C GLU A 401 14.87 -2.62 -14.99
N ARG A 402 15.56 -3.66 -15.48
CA ARG A 402 15.50 -4.06 -16.90
C ARG A 402 14.08 -4.30 -17.43
N GLN A 403 13.19 -4.78 -16.57
CA GLN A 403 11.79 -5.00 -16.97
C GLN A 403 11.06 -3.70 -17.37
N PHE A 404 11.59 -2.52 -17.03
CA PHE A 404 11.01 -1.24 -17.45
C PHE A 404 11.27 -0.93 -18.92
N GLU A 405 12.19 -1.64 -19.59
CA GLU A 405 12.42 -1.54 -21.03
C GLU A 405 11.20 -2.01 -21.86
N GLU A 406 10.38 -2.90 -21.28
CA GLU A 406 9.15 -3.42 -21.90
C GLU A 406 7.91 -2.54 -21.62
N ALA A 407 8.07 -1.44 -20.87
CA ALA A 407 6.98 -0.55 -20.53
C ALA A 407 6.48 0.22 -21.76
N LYS A 408 5.20 0.59 -21.77
CA LYS A 408 4.63 1.41 -22.86
C LYS A 408 5.15 2.85 -22.89
N ALA A 409 5.79 3.33 -21.83
CA ALA A 409 6.46 4.62 -21.75
C ALA A 409 7.98 4.42 -21.71
N ARG A 410 8.73 5.41 -22.20
CA ARG A 410 10.17 5.45 -22.08
C ARG A 410 10.55 5.72 -20.62
N VAL A 411 11.12 4.75 -19.92
CA VAL A 411 11.62 4.93 -18.56
C VAL A 411 13.09 5.34 -18.62
N VAL A 412 13.41 6.47 -17.99
CA VAL A 412 14.77 7.04 -18.00
C VAL A 412 15.29 7.12 -16.56
N ALA A 413 16.45 6.54 -16.35
CA ALA A 413 17.16 6.63 -15.09
C ALA A 413 17.85 7.99 -14.95
N ALA A 414 17.84 8.57 -13.75
CA ALA A 414 18.59 9.77 -13.45
C ALA A 414 19.35 9.60 -12.12
N ALA A 415 20.64 9.90 -12.13
CA ALA A 415 21.53 9.85 -10.97
C ALA A 415 21.59 11.18 -10.23
N ASP A 416 21.44 12.29 -10.94
CA ASP A 416 21.51 13.62 -10.35
C ASP A 416 20.53 14.62 -11.00
N ILE A 417 20.41 15.79 -10.36
CA ILE A 417 19.50 16.87 -10.78
C ILE A 417 19.84 17.41 -12.18
N THR A 418 21.10 17.33 -12.60
CA THR A 418 21.56 17.79 -13.91
C THR A 418 20.96 16.93 -15.02
N GLU A 419 20.99 15.61 -14.84
CA GLU A 419 20.34 14.66 -15.76
C GLU A 419 18.82 14.86 -15.80
N VAL A 420 18.19 15.07 -14.63
CA VAL A 420 16.75 15.38 -14.57
C VAL A 420 16.42 16.62 -15.40
N MET A 421 17.19 17.70 -15.25
CA MET A 421 16.95 18.93 -16.03
C MET A 421 17.16 18.73 -17.53
N ARG A 422 18.19 17.98 -17.93
CA ARG A 422 18.41 17.66 -19.36
C ARG A 422 17.21 16.95 -19.97
N ILE A 423 16.66 15.98 -19.27
CA ILE A 423 15.51 15.20 -19.76
C ILE A 423 14.24 16.09 -19.75
N ALA A 424 13.99 16.81 -18.65
CA ALA A 424 12.77 17.58 -18.48
C ALA A 424 12.66 18.78 -19.46
N PHE A 425 13.78 19.34 -19.90
CA PHE A 425 13.82 20.48 -20.81
C PHE A 425 14.39 20.16 -22.21
N ASP A 426 14.59 18.88 -22.52
CA ASP A 426 15.15 18.36 -23.79
C ASP A 426 16.48 19.03 -24.17
N ILE A 427 17.41 19.09 -23.19
CA ILE A 427 18.71 19.71 -23.38
C ILE A 427 19.70 18.63 -23.88
N PRO A 428 20.34 18.82 -25.04
CA PRO A 428 21.35 17.89 -25.56
C PRO A 428 22.50 17.66 -24.57
N ALA A 429 23.09 16.47 -24.59
CA ALA A 429 24.19 16.11 -23.70
C ALA A 429 25.45 16.97 -23.92
N GLU A 430 25.63 17.50 -25.13
CA GLU A 430 26.77 18.30 -25.55
C GLU A 430 26.65 19.80 -25.17
N GLU A 431 25.44 20.24 -24.78
CA GLU A 431 25.20 21.62 -24.37
C GLU A 431 25.34 21.78 -22.86
N GLU A 432 25.94 22.87 -22.40
CA GLU A 432 25.94 23.23 -20.99
C GLU A 432 24.58 23.73 -20.58
N ILE A 433 24.08 23.24 -19.43
CA ILE A 433 22.76 23.62 -18.89
C ILE A 433 22.67 25.13 -18.71
N ASP A 434 23.74 25.74 -18.29
CA ASP A 434 23.86 27.19 -18.08
C ASP A 434 23.67 28.01 -19.38
N GLY A 435 24.02 27.45 -20.54
CA GLY A 435 23.83 28.07 -21.86
C GLY A 435 22.38 28.02 -22.36
N VAL A 436 21.62 26.98 -21.95
CA VAL A 436 20.23 26.77 -22.41
C VAL A 436 19.21 27.41 -21.47
N LEU A 437 19.59 27.60 -20.20
CA LEU A 437 18.81 28.26 -19.18
C LEU A 437 19.51 29.57 -18.73
N PRO A 438 19.53 30.60 -19.59
CA PRO A 438 20.42 31.76 -19.47
C PRO A 438 20.23 32.64 -18.23
N PHE A 439 19.27 32.37 -17.39
CA PHE A 439 19.08 33.09 -16.12
C PHE A 439 19.99 32.62 -14.99
N LEU A 440 20.76 31.53 -15.20
CA LEU A 440 21.77 31.11 -14.24
C LEU A 440 23.00 32.01 -14.24
N CYS A 441 23.25 32.76 -15.33
CA CYS A 441 24.43 33.58 -15.52
C CYS A 441 24.26 35.10 -15.31
N THR A 442 23.05 35.59 -14.99
CA THR A 442 22.82 37.04 -14.79
C THR A 442 22.69 37.45 -13.34
N THR A 443 23.67 37.07 -12.52
CA THR A 443 23.92 37.71 -11.22
C THR A 443 25.43 37.96 -11.10
N ALA A 444 25.93 38.93 -11.84
CA ALA A 444 27.10 39.72 -11.44
C ALA A 444 26.63 41.11 -11.00
#